data_82dfd6b43ce452f9293a6cb7a6ee4cbf
#
_entry.id   82dfd6b43ce452f9293a6cb7a6ee4cbf
#
_cell.length_a   1.000
_cell.length_b   1.000
_cell.length_c   1.000
_cell.angle_alpha   90.00
_cell.angle_beta   90.00
_cell.angle_gamma   90.00
#
_symmetry.space_group_name_H-M   'P 1'
#
loop_
_entity.id
_entity.type
_entity.pdbx_description
1 polymer ?
#
loop_
_entity_poly.entity_id
_entity_poly.type
_entity_poly.pdbx_seq_one_letter_code
_entity_poly.pdbx_strand_id
1 'polypeptide(L)'
;MVSLAFIRRFLFNVKFWDIFVAFLLATLPFIFRCSRRPHFVRWAIAWLVPIRLLCLFFAHTYGGNIAVEAFYSAILILLMIGGLLCCFEEKLSNVLFYFSSGFATWYISDRLFLVIASICRLNSSLVPYFTERTPSHILLYITCFLVVYLFIYFTVGKKMHALGDSEIPMQNALLFLLLDCMLTPIFYFESGAISQYNIFFYNLLNIGEIIFYIFMLLLQVQMLAAAKDRVEISTMKKLWVEEQKQYQLVKENIDAINIKCHDLKHQIRNLRTTGQVDPAYLDDLERSVSIYNSAVRTGNETLDIVLTDKRLHCASHNIQFTCIADGSGVAFMETMDIFSLFGNILDNAIECESLQPPEMRFIHLSVRTVNRMLTIHAENHFEDSLQFKDGLPVTTKADKDSHGYGMMSVRHIVEKYNGSFSISTQDKLFQIDIIMPIPCDDTGRSAG
;
A
#
# COMPACT_ATOMS: atom_id res chain seq x y z
N MET A 1 47.98 4.65 41.04
CA MET A 1 46.92 3.71 41.45
C MET A 1 45.59 4.38 41.19
N VAL A 2 44.85 3.92 40.20
CA VAL A 2 43.47 4.39 39.97
C VAL A 2 42.63 3.85 41.13
N SER A 3 42.03 4.75 41.95
CA SER A 3 41.33 4.30 43.16
C SER A 3 40.11 3.43 42.78
N LEU A 4 39.85 2.41 43.58
CA LEU A 4 38.68 1.51 43.40
C LEU A 4 37.37 2.34 43.34
N ALA A 5 37.35 3.46 44.04
CA ALA A 5 36.23 4.45 43.97
C ALA A 5 36.10 5.11 42.61
N PHE A 6 37.20 5.37 41.89
CA PHE A 6 37.17 5.89 40.51
C PHE A 6 36.60 4.84 39.54
N ILE A 7 37.07 3.60 39.63
CA ILE A 7 36.59 2.46 38.81
C ILE A 7 35.11 2.23 39.10
N ARG A 8 34.67 2.25 40.36
CA ARG A 8 33.28 2.11 40.75
C ARG A 8 32.40 3.27 40.20
N ARG A 9 32.84 4.55 40.33
CA ARG A 9 32.16 5.70 39.75
C ARG A 9 32.15 5.63 38.23
N PHE A 10 33.24 5.23 37.59
CA PHE A 10 33.35 5.12 36.14
C PHE A 10 32.43 4.03 35.58
N LEU A 11 32.40 2.83 36.19
CA LEU A 11 31.58 1.70 35.70
C LEU A 11 30.09 1.83 36.04
N PHE A 12 29.75 2.52 37.15
CA PHE A 12 28.39 2.60 37.67
C PHE A 12 27.77 3.99 37.61
N ASN A 13 28.38 4.94 36.89
CA ASN A 13 27.75 6.22 36.65
C ASN A 13 26.70 6.02 35.53
N VAL A 14 25.45 5.86 35.96
CA VAL A 14 24.35 5.27 35.20
C VAL A 14 23.52 6.36 34.45
N LYS A 15 23.68 7.64 34.84
CA LYS A 15 22.80 8.76 34.48
C LYS A 15 22.46 8.87 32.98
N PHE A 16 23.47 8.90 32.12
CA PHE A 16 23.27 9.06 30.67
C PHE A 16 23.01 7.74 29.95
N TRP A 17 23.51 6.63 30.51
CA TRP A 17 23.26 5.31 29.93
C TRP A 17 21.80 4.88 30.05
N ASP A 18 21.15 5.18 31.17
CA ASP A 18 19.76 4.84 31.40
C ASP A 18 18.84 5.60 30.45
N ILE A 19 19.12 6.89 30.21
CA ILE A 19 18.39 7.70 29.21
C ILE A 19 18.53 7.08 27.83
N PHE A 20 19.75 6.69 27.45
CA PHE A 20 20.01 6.04 26.18
C PHE A 20 19.25 4.71 26.04
N VAL A 21 19.28 3.85 27.05
CA VAL A 21 18.59 2.56 27.05
C VAL A 21 17.07 2.76 27.00
N ALA A 22 16.51 3.67 27.79
CA ALA A 22 15.10 3.99 27.79
C ALA A 22 14.64 4.51 26.42
N PHE A 23 15.44 5.39 25.81
CA PHE A 23 15.17 5.89 24.46
C PHE A 23 15.25 4.76 23.41
N LEU A 24 16.26 3.89 23.46
CA LEU A 24 16.39 2.75 22.57
C LEU A 24 15.17 1.82 22.68
N LEU A 25 14.73 1.54 23.90
CA LEU A 25 13.53 0.75 24.16
C LEU A 25 12.28 1.45 23.61
N ALA A 26 12.17 2.78 23.71
CA ALA A 26 11.06 3.55 23.18
C ALA A 26 11.01 3.57 21.64
N THR A 27 12.13 3.33 20.94
CA THR A 27 12.15 3.22 19.47
C THR A 27 11.73 1.83 18.97
N LEU A 28 11.83 0.79 19.80
CA LEU A 28 11.52 -0.60 19.39
C LEU A 28 10.13 -0.77 18.76
N PRO A 29 9.02 -0.16 19.29
CA PRO A 29 7.71 -0.28 18.68
C PRO A 29 7.66 0.09 17.21
N PHE A 30 8.55 0.96 16.75
CA PHE A 30 8.56 1.51 15.40
C PHE A 30 9.50 0.77 14.45
N ILE A 31 10.61 0.23 14.97
CA ILE A 31 11.66 -0.43 14.17
C ILE A 31 11.57 -1.97 14.18
N PHE A 32 10.64 -2.56 14.91
CA PHE A 32 10.58 -4.01 15.11
C PHE A 32 10.44 -4.82 13.81
N ARG A 33 9.81 -4.26 12.78
CA ARG A 33 9.60 -4.89 11.47
C ARG A 33 10.66 -4.54 10.42
N CYS A 34 11.53 -3.58 10.70
CA CYS A 34 12.57 -3.19 9.76
C CYS A 34 13.50 -4.36 9.44
N SER A 35 13.86 -4.52 8.19
CA SER A 35 14.81 -5.54 7.74
C SER A 35 16.19 -5.31 8.38
N ARG A 36 16.76 -6.36 8.95
CA ARG A 36 18.07 -6.29 9.62
C ARG A 36 19.17 -6.51 8.60
N ARG A 37 20.21 -5.70 8.66
CA ARG A 37 21.40 -5.91 7.82
C ARG A 37 22.13 -7.22 8.16
N PRO A 38 22.85 -7.83 7.19
CA PRO A 38 23.73 -8.97 7.46
C PRO A 38 24.72 -8.60 8.58
N HIS A 39 24.95 -9.54 9.49
CA HIS A 39 25.79 -9.34 10.68
C HIS A 39 25.27 -8.28 11.68
N PHE A 40 23.97 -8.12 11.81
CA PHE A 40 23.29 -7.19 12.73
C PHE A 40 23.94 -7.13 14.13
N VAL A 41 24.25 -8.28 14.75
CA VAL A 41 24.84 -8.33 16.09
C VAL A 41 26.20 -7.66 16.12
N ARG A 42 27.04 -7.82 15.10
CA ARG A 42 28.36 -7.16 15.02
C ARG A 42 28.21 -5.65 14.91
N TRP A 43 27.29 -5.18 14.08
CA TRP A 43 26.99 -3.76 13.94
C TRP A 43 26.42 -3.16 15.22
N ALA A 44 25.51 -3.87 15.90
CA ALA A 44 24.94 -3.43 17.17
C ALA A 44 26.02 -3.30 18.26
N ILE A 45 26.94 -4.26 18.38
CA ILE A 45 28.06 -4.18 19.34
C ILE A 45 29.00 -3.02 18.98
N ALA A 46 29.39 -2.90 17.69
CA ALA A 46 30.26 -1.83 17.21
C ALA A 46 29.66 -0.43 17.45
N TRP A 47 28.34 -0.32 17.50
CA TRP A 47 27.61 0.90 17.79
C TRP A 47 27.45 1.16 19.30
N LEU A 48 27.06 0.15 20.09
CA LEU A 48 26.77 0.31 21.52
C LEU A 48 28.03 0.63 22.35
N VAL A 49 29.18 0.06 21.97
CA VAL A 49 30.45 0.27 22.72
C VAL A 49 30.92 1.73 22.68
N PRO A 50 31.02 2.40 21.52
CA PRO A 50 31.38 3.84 21.48
C PRO A 50 30.43 4.73 22.26
N ILE A 51 29.11 4.47 22.14
CA ILE A 51 28.11 5.23 22.88
C ILE A 51 28.30 5.06 24.38
N ARG A 52 28.54 3.84 24.86
CA ARG A 52 28.81 3.60 26.27
C ARG A 52 30.05 4.34 26.76
N LEU A 53 31.12 4.31 25.98
CA LEU A 53 32.37 5.03 26.29
C LEU A 53 32.15 6.55 26.31
N LEU A 54 31.37 7.07 25.37
CA LEU A 54 31.03 8.51 25.33
C LEU A 54 30.20 8.91 26.54
N CYS A 55 29.19 8.12 26.92
CA CYS A 55 28.40 8.37 28.14
C CYS A 55 29.23 8.38 29.38
N LEU A 56 30.21 7.48 29.51
CA LEU A 56 31.16 7.40 30.64
C LEU A 56 32.09 8.62 30.67
N PHE A 57 32.64 9.00 29.51
CA PHE A 57 33.51 10.18 29.36
C PHE A 57 32.78 11.45 29.75
N PHE A 58 31.54 11.63 29.25
CA PHE A 58 30.70 12.79 29.55
C PHE A 58 30.35 12.86 31.05
N ALA A 59 29.97 11.72 31.66
CA ALA A 59 29.67 11.66 33.08
C ALA A 59 30.87 12.08 33.96
N HIS A 60 32.11 11.90 33.46
CA HIS A 60 33.32 12.33 34.13
C HIS A 60 33.66 13.81 33.93
N THR A 61 33.42 14.34 32.72
CA THR A 61 33.78 15.71 32.33
C THR A 61 32.67 16.75 32.60
N TYR A 62 31.46 16.28 32.93
CA TYR A 62 30.31 17.16 33.16
C TYR A 62 30.48 18.00 34.43
N GLY A 63 30.71 19.29 34.25
CA GLY A 63 30.84 20.28 35.31
C GLY A 63 29.61 21.19 35.51
N GLY A 64 28.41 20.76 34.99
CA GLY A 64 27.19 21.59 35.07
C GLY A 64 27.08 22.67 33.99
N ASN A 65 27.92 22.65 32.95
CA ASN A 65 27.88 23.60 31.86
C ASN A 65 26.84 23.18 30.78
N ILE A 66 25.80 24.03 30.60
CA ILE A 66 24.69 23.80 29.66
C ILE A 66 25.18 23.64 28.22
N ALA A 67 26.19 24.39 27.78
CA ALA A 67 26.73 24.29 26.44
C ALA A 67 27.42 22.93 26.18
N VAL A 68 28.10 22.39 27.18
CA VAL A 68 28.72 21.07 27.14
C VAL A 68 27.65 19.99 27.06
N GLU A 69 26.59 20.12 27.84
CA GLU A 69 25.44 19.18 27.83
C GLU A 69 24.75 19.15 26.45
N ALA A 70 24.48 20.33 25.86
CA ALA A 70 23.88 20.44 24.54
C ALA A 70 24.77 19.80 23.44
N PHE A 71 26.07 20.03 23.48
CA PHE A 71 27.02 19.45 22.54
C PHE A 71 27.06 17.92 22.59
N TYR A 72 27.11 17.34 23.80
CA TYR A 72 27.09 15.89 23.97
C TYR A 72 25.74 15.27 23.57
N SER A 73 24.64 15.94 23.87
CA SER A 73 23.31 15.49 23.44
C SER A 73 23.20 15.44 21.92
N ALA A 74 23.73 16.43 21.22
CA ALA A 74 23.78 16.44 19.76
C ALA A 74 24.61 15.28 19.19
N ILE A 75 25.78 15.01 19.78
CA ILE A 75 26.63 13.86 19.38
C ILE A 75 25.88 12.53 19.62
N LEU A 76 25.21 12.38 20.76
CA LEU A 76 24.42 11.17 21.05
C LEU A 76 23.31 10.97 20.04
N ILE A 77 22.57 11.99 19.66
CA ILE A 77 21.53 11.93 18.64
C ILE A 77 22.11 11.47 17.31
N LEU A 78 23.21 12.05 16.87
CA LEU A 78 23.87 11.66 15.61
C LEU A 78 24.35 10.20 15.67
N LEU A 79 24.93 9.75 16.77
CA LEU A 79 25.37 8.37 16.95
C LEU A 79 24.18 7.40 16.98
N MET A 80 23.04 7.79 17.56
CA MET A 80 21.83 6.96 17.58
C MET A 80 21.26 6.78 16.17
N ILE A 81 21.13 7.87 15.40
CA ILE A 81 20.67 7.81 14.02
C ILE A 81 21.64 6.98 13.16
N GLY A 82 22.94 7.22 13.30
CA GLY A 82 23.97 6.45 12.59
C GLY A 82 23.95 4.97 12.90
N GLY A 83 23.74 4.60 14.18
CA GLY A 83 23.64 3.21 14.59
C GLY A 83 22.41 2.50 14.06
N LEU A 84 21.26 3.17 14.03
CA LEU A 84 20.05 2.63 13.41
C LEU A 84 20.27 2.37 11.91
N LEU A 85 20.91 3.31 11.18
CA LEU A 85 21.27 3.15 9.77
C LEU A 85 22.26 2.00 9.52
N CYS A 86 23.18 1.76 10.45
CA CYS A 86 24.13 0.64 10.37
C CYS A 86 23.46 -0.71 10.65
N CYS A 87 22.47 -0.76 11.51
CA CYS A 87 21.83 -1.99 11.96
C CYS A 87 20.67 -2.44 11.04
N PHE A 88 19.98 -1.51 10.39
CA PHE A 88 18.78 -1.77 9.60
C PHE A 88 18.95 -1.34 8.14
N GLU A 89 18.27 -2.05 7.23
CA GLU A 89 18.21 -1.73 5.78
C GLU A 89 17.07 -0.75 5.52
N GLU A 90 17.21 0.48 6.05
CA GLU A 90 16.19 1.51 5.94
C GLU A 90 16.75 2.79 5.32
N LYS A 91 15.89 3.56 4.64
CA LYS A 91 16.25 4.89 4.14
C LYS A 91 16.41 5.87 5.29
N LEU A 92 17.30 6.84 5.12
CA LEU A 92 17.54 7.87 6.14
C LEU A 92 16.26 8.56 6.59
N SER A 93 15.33 8.84 5.69
CA SER A 93 14.04 9.47 6.01
C SER A 93 13.19 8.63 6.97
N ASN A 94 13.14 7.31 6.77
CA ASN A 94 12.41 6.39 7.63
C ASN A 94 13.07 6.30 9.01
N VAL A 95 14.40 6.22 9.05
CA VAL A 95 15.15 6.19 10.31
C VAL A 95 14.95 7.47 11.13
N LEU A 96 15.00 8.65 10.50
CA LEU A 96 14.73 9.93 11.17
C LEU A 96 13.31 9.99 11.73
N PHE A 97 12.35 9.49 10.99
CA PHE A 97 10.95 9.46 11.38
C PHE A 97 10.72 8.52 12.58
N TYR A 98 11.25 7.29 12.53
CA TYR A 98 11.15 6.34 13.65
C TYR A 98 11.92 6.84 14.89
N PHE A 99 13.04 7.52 14.67
CA PHE A 99 13.80 8.18 15.74
C PHE A 99 12.94 9.22 16.46
N SER A 100 12.29 10.14 15.71
CA SER A 100 11.38 11.14 16.28
C SER A 100 10.20 10.51 17.02
N SER A 101 9.61 9.43 16.47
CA SER A 101 8.52 8.69 17.14
C SER A 101 8.99 8.07 18.48
N GLY A 102 10.18 7.47 18.49
CA GLY A 102 10.80 6.94 19.70
C GLY A 102 11.11 8.02 20.71
N PHE A 103 11.61 9.18 20.26
CA PHE A 103 11.89 10.34 21.09
C PHE A 103 10.61 10.84 21.78
N ALA A 104 9.53 11.02 21.00
CA ALA A 104 8.24 11.43 21.55
C ALA A 104 7.72 10.43 22.60
N THR A 105 7.84 9.13 22.36
CA THR A 105 7.43 8.07 23.30
C THR A 105 8.22 8.13 24.60
N TRP A 106 9.55 8.25 24.50
CA TRP A 106 10.41 8.40 25.67
C TRP A 106 10.07 9.67 26.46
N TYR A 107 9.89 10.78 25.76
CA TYR A 107 9.61 12.07 26.37
C TYR A 107 8.27 12.08 27.14
N ILE A 108 7.22 11.52 26.54
CA ILE A 108 5.91 11.31 27.22
C ILE A 108 6.08 10.52 28.51
N SER A 109 6.84 9.42 28.48
CA SER A 109 7.08 8.55 29.64
C SER A 109 7.78 9.32 30.77
N ASP A 110 8.77 10.12 30.39
CA ASP A 110 9.56 10.93 31.28
C ASP A 110 8.72 12.02 31.97
N ARG A 111 7.94 12.76 31.20
CA ARG A 111 7.05 13.80 31.71
C ARG A 111 5.93 13.24 32.60
N LEU A 112 5.37 12.10 32.24
CA LEU A 112 4.38 11.42 33.06
C LEU A 112 4.97 11.02 34.42
N PHE A 113 6.19 10.48 34.44
CA PHE A 113 6.90 10.18 35.67
C PHE A 113 7.06 11.43 36.54
N LEU A 114 7.50 12.57 35.98
CA LEU A 114 7.70 13.82 36.72
C LEU A 114 6.41 14.34 37.35
N VAL A 115 5.30 14.29 36.60
CA VAL A 115 3.98 14.71 37.10
C VAL A 115 3.55 13.84 38.29
N ILE A 116 3.61 12.51 38.14
CA ILE A 116 3.20 11.57 39.21
C ILE A 116 4.14 11.70 40.43
N ALA A 117 5.45 11.79 40.22
CA ALA A 117 6.41 11.94 41.32
C ALA A 117 6.19 13.24 42.10
N SER A 118 5.83 14.33 41.42
CA SER A 118 5.51 15.60 42.09
C SER A 118 4.21 15.54 42.89
N ILE A 119 3.15 14.92 42.36
CA ILE A 119 1.88 14.75 43.04
C ILE A 119 2.03 13.86 44.30
N CYS A 120 2.79 12.77 44.17
CA CYS A 120 3.02 11.84 45.26
C CYS A 120 4.01 12.37 46.34
N ARG A 121 4.52 13.59 46.15
CA ARG A 121 5.54 14.22 47.04
C ARG A 121 6.76 13.33 47.27
N LEU A 122 7.05 12.46 46.30
CA LEU A 122 8.24 11.60 46.36
C LEU A 122 9.53 12.37 46.15
N ASN A 123 9.45 13.62 45.69
CA ASN A 123 10.58 14.53 45.50
C ASN A 123 10.44 15.71 46.44
N SER A 124 11.20 15.74 47.51
CA SER A 124 11.26 16.88 48.44
C SER A 124 12.08 18.06 47.88
N SER A 125 12.88 17.85 46.89
CA SER A 125 13.58 18.86 46.08
C SER A 125 13.30 18.62 44.62
N LEU A 126 12.76 19.62 43.93
CA LEU A 126 12.48 19.63 42.48
C LEU A 126 13.79 19.59 41.64
N VAL A 127 14.85 18.99 42.18
CA VAL A 127 16.11 18.82 41.47
C VAL A 127 15.93 17.72 40.43
N PRO A 128 16.11 18.03 39.16
CA PRO A 128 15.93 17.06 38.09
C PRO A 128 16.98 15.95 38.24
N TYR A 129 16.49 14.72 38.20
CA TYR A 129 17.18 13.53 37.79
C TYR A 129 18.34 12.97 38.63
N PHE A 130 18.16 11.80 39.23
CA PHE A 130 19.16 10.76 39.41
C PHE A 130 20.19 10.85 40.54
N THR A 131 20.16 11.86 41.38
CA THR A 131 21.16 11.94 42.44
C THR A 131 20.87 11.04 43.67
N GLU A 132 19.57 10.77 43.94
CA GLU A 132 19.17 9.88 45.05
C GLU A 132 18.00 8.99 44.64
N ARG A 133 18.30 7.93 43.86
CA ARG A 133 17.27 6.94 43.46
C ARG A 133 16.92 6.03 44.65
N THR A 134 15.77 6.27 45.24
CA THR A 134 15.16 5.24 46.05
C THR A 134 14.56 4.13 45.16
N PRO A 135 14.46 2.88 45.64
CA PRO A 135 13.81 1.81 44.84
C PRO A 135 12.39 2.14 44.36
N SER A 136 11.67 2.96 45.12
CA SER A 136 10.32 3.43 44.74
C SER A 136 10.32 4.34 43.53
N HIS A 137 11.30 5.24 43.37
CA HIS A 137 11.44 6.08 42.17
C HIS A 137 11.75 5.26 40.92
N ILE A 138 12.63 4.26 41.05
CA ILE A 138 12.99 3.36 39.93
C ILE A 138 11.76 2.56 39.50
N LEU A 139 11.03 1.99 40.46
CA LEU A 139 9.81 1.22 40.19
C LEU A 139 8.74 2.09 39.51
N LEU A 140 8.51 3.31 40.00
CA LEU A 140 7.58 4.24 39.41
C LEU A 140 7.98 4.60 37.98
N TYR A 141 9.25 4.90 37.71
CA TYR A 141 9.74 5.21 36.37
C TYR A 141 9.53 4.06 35.39
N ILE A 142 9.90 2.83 35.79
CA ILE A 142 9.69 1.64 34.97
C ILE A 142 8.19 1.42 34.69
N THR A 143 7.34 1.63 35.69
CA THR A 143 5.88 1.48 35.54
C THR A 143 5.32 2.51 34.55
N CYS A 144 5.67 3.79 34.68
CA CYS A 144 5.27 4.85 33.74
C CYS A 144 5.75 4.52 32.32
N PHE A 145 7.00 4.11 32.18
CA PHE A 145 7.56 3.74 30.88
C PHE A 145 6.81 2.58 30.25
N LEU A 146 6.55 1.50 30.99
CA LEU A 146 5.83 0.33 30.47
C LEU A 146 4.39 0.69 30.05
N VAL A 147 3.68 1.48 30.87
CA VAL A 147 2.31 1.90 30.56
C VAL A 147 2.28 2.71 29.28
N VAL A 148 3.14 3.73 29.15
CA VAL A 148 3.22 4.57 27.95
C VAL A 148 3.67 3.74 26.73
N TYR A 149 4.69 2.90 26.88
CA TYR A 149 5.20 2.03 25.82
C TYR A 149 4.09 1.11 25.26
N LEU A 150 3.37 0.41 26.13
CA LEU A 150 2.28 -0.47 25.72
C LEU A 150 1.15 0.33 25.06
N PHE A 151 0.76 1.47 25.64
CA PHE A 151 -0.26 2.33 25.07
C PHE A 151 0.12 2.80 23.66
N ILE A 152 1.33 3.35 23.48
CA ILE A 152 1.81 3.82 22.17
C ILE A 152 1.98 2.65 21.19
N TYR A 153 2.46 1.49 21.64
CA TYR A 153 2.56 0.30 20.77
C TYR A 153 1.21 -0.10 20.19
N PHE A 154 0.17 -0.20 21.02
CA PHE A 154 -1.16 -0.62 20.55
C PHE A 154 -1.90 0.46 19.76
N THR A 155 -1.72 1.74 20.06
CA THR A 155 -2.43 2.84 19.41
C THR A 155 -1.73 3.35 18.14
N VAL A 156 -0.42 3.53 18.20
CA VAL A 156 0.41 4.16 17.16
C VAL A 156 1.26 3.12 16.44
N GLY A 157 2.06 2.35 17.16
CA GLY A 157 3.02 1.41 16.59
C GLY A 157 2.35 0.35 15.70
N LYS A 158 1.28 -0.26 16.18
CA LYS A 158 0.51 -1.24 15.39
C LYS A 158 -0.08 -0.65 14.11
N LYS A 159 -0.57 0.60 14.15
CA LYS A 159 -1.07 1.30 12.97
C LYS A 159 0.04 1.63 11.98
N MET A 160 1.18 2.11 12.46
CA MET A 160 2.34 2.38 11.61
C MET A 160 2.84 1.10 10.93
N HIS A 161 2.86 -0.04 11.64
CA HIS A 161 3.19 -1.33 11.04
C HIS A 161 2.19 -1.81 9.98
N ALA A 162 0.89 -1.51 10.14
CA ALA A 162 -0.14 -1.86 9.17
C ALA A 162 -0.06 -1.02 7.88
N LEU A 163 0.51 0.17 7.96
CA LEU A 163 0.70 1.07 6.82
C LEU A 163 1.87 0.63 5.91
N GLY A 164 2.74 -0.29 6.37
CA GLY A 164 3.77 -0.93 5.56
C GLY A 164 4.95 -0.03 5.19
N ASP A 165 5.69 -0.44 4.16
CA ASP A 165 6.95 0.18 3.71
C ASP A 165 6.76 1.46 2.88
N SER A 166 5.81 2.33 3.26
CA SER A 166 5.60 3.59 2.56
C SER A 166 6.84 4.48 2.71
N GLU A 167 7.34 5.00 1.60
CA GLU A 167 8.46 5.94 1.62
C GLU A 167 8.01 7.27 2.24
N ILE A 168 8.65 7.62 3.35
CA ILE A 168 8.40 8.89 4.03
C ILE A 168 9.20 9.98 3.32
N PRO A 169 8.56 11.09 2.87
CA PRO A 169 9.29 12.21 2.30
C PRO A 169 10.31 12.78 3.29
N MET A 170 11.54 13.02 2.84
CA MET A 170 12.62 13.55 3.68
C MET A 170 12.24 14.85 4.39
N GLN A 171 11.47 15.72 3.72
CA GLN A 171 10.98 16.98 4.29
C GLN A 171 10.16 16.77 5.57
N ASN A 172 9.30 15.74 5.58
CA ASN A 172 8.45 15.42 6.73
C ASN A 172 9.29 14.86 7.90
N ALA A 173 10.22 13.97 7.60
CA ALA A 173 11.11 13.41 8.62
C ALA A 173 11.98 14.50 9.27
N LEU A 174 12.52 15.40 8.47
CA LEU A 174 13.30 16.56 8.96
C LEU A 174 12.44 17.54 9.77
N LEU A 175 11.18 17.77 9.37
CA LEU A 175 10.27 18.63 10.12
C LEU A 175 10.07 18.14 11.55
N PHE A 176 9.78 16.86 11.74
CA PHE A 176 9.58 16.28 13.07
C PHE A 176 10.87 16.32 13.89
N LEU A 177 12.01 15.99 13.30
CA LEU A 177 13.30 16.07 13.97
C LEU A 177 13.63 17.51 14.39
N LEU A 178 13.36 18.51 13.55
CA LEU A 178 13.56 19.91 13.86
C LEU A 178 12.64 20.37 15.00
N LEU A 179 11.39 19.92 15.02
CA LEU A 179 10.46 20.22 16.11
C LEU A 179 10.96 19.62 17.43
N ASP A 180 11.44 18.38 17.43
CA ASP A 180 12.03 17.75 18.61
C ASP A 180 13.25 18.51 19.11
N CYS A 181 14.17 18.88 18.20
CA CYS A 181 15.38 19.60 18.54
C CYS A 181 15.15 21.05 19.04
N MET A 182 14.12 21.72 18.52
CA MET A 182 13.82 23.12 18.88
C MET A 182 13.02 23.25 20.17
N LEU A 183 12.00 22.39 20.33
CA LEU A 183 11.07 22.53 21.45
C LEU A 183 11.58 21.91 22.75
N THR A 184 12.29 20.80 22.67
CA THR A 184 12.81 20.10 23.88
C THR A 184 13.70 20.99 24.76
N PRO A 185 14.68 21.76 24.23
CA PRO A 185 15.48 22.66 25.07
C PRO A 185 14.66 23.78 25.70
N ILE A 186 13.67 24.33 24.96
CA ILE A 186 12.81 25.41 25.47
C ILE A 186 12.01 24.91 26.66
N PHE A 187 11.34 23.76 26.51
CA PHE A 187 10.56 23.14 27.58
C PHE A 187 11.42 22.74 28.79
N TYR A 188 12.61 22.23 28.55
CA TYR A 188 13.55 21.90 29.63
C TYR A 188 13.96 23.14 30.45
N PHE A 189 14.26 24.22 29.76
CA PHE A 189 14.65 25.48 30.42
C PHE A 189 13.50 26.10 31.23
N GLU A 190 12.29 26.15 30.63
CA GLU A 190 11.11 26.69 31.30
C GLU A 190 10.71 25.87 32.52
N SER A 191 10.70 24.50 32.40
CA SER A 191 10.34 23.63 33.51
C SER A 191 11.34 23.76 34.68
N GLY A 192 12.63 23.88 34.41
CA GLY A 192 13.66 24.11 35.40
C GLY A 192 13.51 25.42 36.15
N ALA A 193 13.19 26.51 35.44
CA ALA A 193 12.99 27.83 36.04
C ALA A 193 11.70 27.89 36.89
N ILE A 194 10.59 27.32 36.39
CA ILE A 194 9.28 27.35 37.08
C ILE A 194 9.21 26.41 38.25
N SER A 195 9.92 25.26 38.20
CA SER A 195 9.91 24.27 39.26
C SER A 195 10.28 24.85 40.63
N GLN A 196 11.06 25.92 40.66
CA GLN A 196 11.50 26.59 41.88
C GLN A 196 10.41 27.46 42.52
N TYR A 197 9.39 27.87 41.74
CA TYR A 197 8.42 28.86 42.17
C TYR A 197 7.02 28.28 42.44
N ASN A 198 6.53 27.36 41.59
CA ASN A 198 5.17 26.87 41.71
C ASN A 198 4.98 25.47 41.10
N ILE A 199 4.68 24.51 41.96
CA ILE A 199 4.47 23.11 41.57
C ILE A 199 3.25 22.90 40.63
N PHE A 200 2.23 23.73 40.79
CA PHE A 200 1.04 23.67 39.92
C PHE A 200 1.39 24.02 38.48
N PHE A 201 2.06 25.16 38.26
CA PHE A 201 2.49 25.54 36.92
C PHE A 201 3.49 24.54 36.31
N TYR A 202 4.38 24.00 37.12
CA TYR A 202 5.31 22.96 36.71
C TYR A 202 4.58 21.73 36.15
N ASN A 203 3.56 21.23 36.86
CA ASN A 203 2.78 20.10 36.39
C ASN A 203 1.94 20.43 35.17
N LEU A 204 1.37 21.64 35.09
CA LEU A 204 0.60 22.10 33.95
C LEU A 204 1.45 22.12 32.67
N LEU A 205 2.69 22.60 32.75
CA LEU A 205 3.64 22.55 31.62
C LEU A 205 3.95 21.10 31.20
N ASN A 206 4.31 20.24 32.14
CA ASN A 206 4.60 18.83 31.80
C ASN A 206 3.40 18.12 31.14
N ILE A 207 2.18 18.41 31.58
CA ILE A 207 0.96 17.89 30.94
C ILE A 207 0.78 18.45 29.54
N GLY A 208 1.05 19.74 29.34
CA GLY A 208 1.04 20.38 28.01
C GLY A 208 2.00 19.72 27.03
N GLU A 209 3.22 19.42 27.50
CA GLU A 209 4.24 18.71 26.73
C GLU A 209 3.80 17.29 26.36
N ILE A 210 3.19 16.55 27.28
CA ILE A 210 2.62 15.22 27.00
C ILE A 210 1.57 15.33 25.89
N ILE A 211 0.64 16.27 25.98
CA ILE A 211 -0.40 16.48 24.97
C ILE A 211 0.22 16.82 23.61
N PHE A 212 1.24 17.69 23.60
CA PHE A 212 1.95 18.07 22.38
C PHE A 212 2.60 16.85 21.70
N TYR A 213 3.34 16.01 22.44
CA TYR A 213 4.00 14.85 21.85
C TYR A 213 3.00 13.74 21.44
N ILE A 214 1.88 13.60 22.14
CA ILE A 214 0.78 12.73 21.67
C ILE A 214 0.24 13.24 20.34
N PHE A 215 -0.01 14.54 20.21
CA PHE A 215 -0.47 15.17 18.98
C PHE A 215 0.54 14.98 17.84
N MET A 216 1.82 15.13 18.11
CA MET A 216 2.91 14.85 17.16
C MET A 216 2.87 13.42 16.64
N LEU A 217 2.71 12.43 17.53
CA LEU A 217 2.60 11.01 17.14
C LEU A 217 1.36 10.74 16.28
N LEU A 218 0.22 11.36 16.60
CA LEU A 218 -0.99 11.25 15.79
C LEU A 218 -0.81 11.85 14.40
N LEU A 219 -0.16 13.02 14.29
CA LEU A 219 0.19 13.63 13.01
C LEU A 219 1.12 12.72 12.19
N GLN A 220 2.11 12.08 12.82
CA GLN A 220 2.98 11.14 12.15
C GLN A 220 2.20 9.97 11.54
N VAL A 221 1.25 9.38 12.28
CA VAL A 221 0.37 8.30 11.75
C VAL A 221 -0.46 8.79 10.57
N GLN A 222 -1.07 9.97 10.68
CA GLN A 222 -1.88 10.53 9.60
C GLN A 222 -1.06 10.82 8.33
N MET A 223 0.15 11.36 8.50
CA MET A 223 1.04 11.62 7.36
C MET A 223 1.48 10.33 6.67
N LEU A 224 1.75 9.28 7.43
CA LEU A 224 2.09 7.97 6.87
C LEU A 224 0.89 7.34 6.12
N ALA A 225 -0.32 7.43 6.68
CA ALA A 225 -1.55 6.99 6.01
C ALA A 225 -1.77 7.76 4.70
N ALA A 226 -1.67 9.09 4.73
CA ALA A 226 -1.82 9.92 3.54
C ALA A 226 -0.74 9.65 2.47
N ALA A 227 0.49 9.28 2.88
CA ALA A 227 1.55 8.90 1.95
C ALA A 227 1.19 7.58 1.23
N LYS A 228 0.68 6.59 1.96
CA LYS A 228 0.22 5.32 1.39
C LYS A 228 -0.93 5.53 0.40
N ASP A 229 -1.96 6.28 0.80
CA ASP A 229 -3.11 6.58 -0.06
C ASP A 229 -2.68 7.27 -1.37
N ARG A 230 -1.71 8.19 -1.31
CA ARG A 230 -1.16 8.85 -2.50
C ARG A 230 -0.49 7.88 -3.46
N VAL A 231 0.29 6.92 -2.94
CA VAL A 231 0.94 5.88 -3.76
C VAL A 231 -0.12 5.01 -4.43
N GLU A 232 -1.13 4.58 -3.68
CA GLU A 232 -2.22 3.75 -4.19
C GLU A 232 -3.02 4.47 -5.29
N ILE A 233 -3.42 5.72 -5.05
CA ILE A 233 -4.11 6.56 -6.04
C ILE A 233 -3.24 6.77 -7.29
N SER A 234 -1.93 7.01 -7.12
CA SER A 234 -1.02 7.21 -8.26
C SER A 234 -0.87 5.95 -9.11
N THR A 235 -0.87 4.78 -8.47
CA THR A 235 -0.81 3.49 -9.15
C THR A 235 -2.10 3.19 -9.92
N MET A 236 -3.25 3.40 -9.27
CA MET A 236 -4.56 3.27 -9.93
C MET A 236 -4.68 4.20 -11.15
N LYS A 237 -4.20 5.45 -11.01
CA LYS A 237 -4.23 6.40 -12.13
C LYS A 237 -3.35 5.95 -13.30
N LYS A 238 -2.18 5.37 -13.03
CA LYS A 238 -1.31 4.82 -14.09
C LYS A 238 -1.98 3.65 -14.80
N LEU A 239 -2.57 2.71 -14.06
CA LEU A 239 -3.30 1.59 -14.64
C LEU A 239 -4.47 2.05 -15.51
N TRP A 240 -5.25 3.02 -15.05
CA TRP A 240 -6.35 3.59 -15.80
C TRP A 240 -5.90 4.25 -17.11
N VAL A 241 -4.80 5.02 -17.09
CA VAL A 241 -4.25 5.63 -18.31
C VAL A 241 -3.77 4.58 -19.30
N GLU A 242 -3.14 3.49 -18.82
CA GLU A 242 -2.68 2.40 -19.68
C GLU A 242 -3.86 1.66 -20.32
N GLU A 243 -4.91 1.38 -19.56
CA GLU A 243 -6.14 0.76 -20.06
C GLU A 243 -6.83 1.62 -21.12
N GLN A 244 -6.93 2.93 -20.90
CA GLN A 244 -7.42 3.89 -21.89
C GLN A 244 -6.62 3.83 -23.19
N LYS A 245 -5.30 3.77 -23.09
CA LYS A 245 -4.41 3.68 -24.25
C LYS A 245 -4.60 2.38 -25.02
N GLN A 246 -4.74 1.26 -24.32
CA GLN A 246 -5.02 -0.04 -24.95
C GLN A 246 -6.36 -0.02 -25.70
N TYR A 247 -7.41 0.54 -25.09
CA TYR A 247 -8.69 0.70 -25.76
C TYR A 247 -8.58 1.47 -27.08
N GLN A 248 -7.87 2.61 -27.09
CA GLN A 248 -7.68 3.41 -28.28
C GLN A 248 -6.91 2.64 -29.38
N LEU A 249 -5.85 1.92 -29.00
CA LEU A 249 -5.10 1.09 -29.95
C LEU A 249 -5.94 -0.02 -30.57
N VAL A 250 -6.78 -0.69 -29.77
CA VAL A 250 -7.70 -1.74 -30.29
C VAL A 250 -8.71 -1.13 -31.24
N LYS A 251 -9.31 0.02 -30.88
CA LYS A 251 -10.26 0.74 -31.75
C LYS A 251 -9.61 1.12 -33.08
N GLU A 252 -8.44 1.76 -33.07
CA GLU A 252 -7.72 2.15 -34.30
C GLU A 252 -7.37 0.94 -35.18
N ASN A 253 -6.96 -0.18 -34.58
CA ASN A 253 -6.64 -1.40 -35.33
C ASN A 253 -7.90 -1.98 -36.01
N ILE A 254 -9.02 -2.02 -35.30
CA ILE A 254 -10.29 -2.52 -35.87
C ILE A 254 -10.76 -1.63 -37.03
N ASP A 255 -10.70 -0.30 -36.89
CA ASP A 255 -11.03 0.63 -37.93
C ASP A 255 -10.14 0.45 -39.18
N ALA A 256 -8.82 0.27 -38.97
CA ALA A 256 -7.87 0.01 -40.05
C ALA A 256 -8.16 -1.33 -40.77
N ILE A 257 -8.49 -2.39 -40.01
CA ILE A 257 -8.90 -3.69 -40.57
C ILE A 257 -10.16 -3.56 -41.38
N ASN A 258 -11.17 -2.88 -40.86
CA ASN A 258 -12.45 -2.65 -41.58
C ASN A 258 -12.26 -1.91 -42.91
N ILE A 259 -11.44 -0.85 -42.94
CA ILE A 259 -11.08 -0.11 -44.15
C ILE A 259 -10.40 -1.05 -45.17
N LYS A 260 -9.37 -1.80 -44.74
CA LYS A 260 -8.64 -2.72 -45.61
C LYS A 260 -9.54 -3.83 -46.16
N CYS A 261 -10.43 -4.39 -45.34
CA CYS A 261 -11.38 -5.41 -45.76
C CYS A 261 -12.38 -4.87 -46.81
N HIS A 262 -12.83 -3.61 -46.63
CA HIS A 262 -13.69 -2.95 -47.62
C HIS A 262 -12.96 -2.79 -48.95
N ASP A 263 -11.72 -2.33 -48.94
CA ASP A 263 -10.93 -2.13 -50.15
C ASP A 263 -10.63 -3.46 -50.89
N LEU A 264 -10.29 -4.52 -50.11
CA LEU A 264 -10.09 -5.87 -50.66
C LEU A 264 -11.35 -6.40 -51.33
N LYS A 265 -12.53 -6.24 -50.72
CA LYS A 265 -13.83 -6.62 -51.35
C LYS A 265 -14.06 -5.87 -52.66
N HIS A 266 -13.71 -4.60 -52.70
CA HIS A 266 -13.83 -3.81 -53.95
C HIS A 266 -12.89 -4.33 -55.03
N GLN A 267 -11.64 -4.69 -54.68
CA GLN A 267 -10.69 -5.29 -55.61
C GLN A 267 -11.15 -6.67 -56.12
N ILE A 268 -11.66 -7.54 -55.25
CA ILE A 268 -12.18 -8.87 -55.62
C ILE A 268 -13.36 -8.72 -56.59
N ARG A 269 -14.30 -7.76 -56.36
CA ARG A 269 -15.40 -7.50 -57.27
C ARG A 269 -14.91 -7.02 -58.64
N ASN A 270 -13.91 -6.15 -58.71
CA ASN A 270 -13.32 -5.69 -59.95
C ASN A 270 -12.63 -6.81 -60.72
N LEU A 271 -11.92 -7.73 -60.03
CA LEU A 271 -11.29 -8.90 -60.64
C LEU A 271 -12.34 -9.89 -61.18
N ARG A 272 -13.50 -10.03 -60.52
CA ARG A 272 -14.64 -10.85 -60.99
C ARG A 272 -15.26 -10.31 -62.27
N THR A 273 -15.29 -8.99 -62.43
CA THR A 273 -15.84 -8.34 -63.66
C THR A 273 -14.87 -8.40 -64.85
N THR A 274 -13.59 -8.50 -64.62
CA THR A 274 -12.57 -8.58 -65.69
C THR A 274 -12.36 -9.97 -66.26
N GLY A 275 -12.91 -11.03 -65.64
CA GLY A 275 -12.91 -12.40 -66.17
C GLY A 275 -11.53 -13.07 -66.26
N GLN A 276 -10.49 -12.50 -65.66
CA GLN A 276 -9.11 -12.98 -65.76
C GLN A 276 -8.65 -13.98 -64.68
N VAL A 277 -9.50 -14.29 -63.71
CA VAL A 277 -9.16 -15.12 -62.55
C VAL A 277 -10.24 -16.18 -62.34
N ASP A 278 -9.81 -17.40 -61.92
CA ASP A 278 -10.71 -18.51 -61.61
C ASP A 278 -11.77 -18.10 -60.55
N PRO A 279 -13.08 -18.25 -60.88
CA PRO A 279 -14.16 -17.94 -59.93
C PRO A 279 -14.06 -18.66 -58.60
N ALA A 280 -13.56 -19.90 -58.56
CA ALA A 280 -13.36 -20.67 -57.32
C ALA A 280 -12.32 -20.07 -56.43
N TYR A 281 -11.24 -19.55 -56.97
CA TYR A 281 -10.18 -18.83 -56.24
C TYR A 281 -10.71 -17.51 -55.66
N LEU A 282 -11.51 -16.77 -56.42
CA LEU A 282 -12.13 -15.53 -55.95
C LEU A 282 -13.16 -15.77 -54.83
N ASP A 283 -13.90 -16.88 -54.87
CA ASP A 283 -14.83 -17.28 -53.80
C ASP A 283 -14.11 -17.64 -52.52
N ASP A 284 -12.93 -18.31 -52.61
CA ASP A 284 -12.10 -18.67 -51.47
C ASP A 284 -11.44 -17.42 -50.86
N LEU A 285 -11.00 -16.49 -51.70
CA LEU A 285 -10.47 -15.19 -51.26
C LEU A 285 -11.56 -14.34 -50.60
N GLU A 286 -12.76 -14.30 -51.14
CA GLU A 286 -13.90 -13.58 -50.56
C GLU A 286 -14.34 -14.17 -49.22
N ARG A 287 -14.30 -15.51 -49.05
CA ARG A 287 -14.50 -16.18 -47.77
C ARG A 287 -13.41 -15.80 -46.77
N SER A 288 -12.16 -15.83 -47.15
CA SER A 288 -11.04 -15.46 -46.27
C SER A 288 -11.15 -14.01 -45.82
N VAL A 289 -11.51 -13.09 -46.69
CA VAL A 289 -11.71 -11.66 -46.35
C VAL A 289 -13.00 -11.48 -45.52
N SER A 290 -14.01 -12.34 -45.69
CA SER A 290 -15.27 -12.27 -44.93
C SER A 290 -15.10 -12.62 -43.48
N ILE A 291 -14.14 -13.48 -43.12
CA ILE A 291 -13.78 -13.81 -41.73
C ILE A 291 -13.32 -12.53 -41.00
N TYR A 292 -12.49 -11.73 -41.65
CA TYR A 292 -12.02 -10.47 -41.07
C TYR A 292 -13.08 -9.36 -41.09
N ASN A 293 -14.08 -9.44 -41.99
CA ASN A 293 -15.11 -8.43 -42.12
C ASN A 293 -16.40 -8.75 -41.32
N SER A 294 -16.39 -9.83 -40.54
CA SER A 294 -17.48 -10.17 -39.64
C SER A 294 -17.39 -9.40 -38.34
N ALA A 295 -17.37 -8.07 -38.40
CA ALA A 295 -17.51 -7.25 -37.19
C ALA A 295 -18.77 -7.67 -36.44
N VAL A 296 -18.61 -7.94 -35.15
CA VAL A 296 -19.76 -8.22 -34.28
C VAL A 296 -20.59 -6.93 -34.21
N ARG A 297 -21.89 -7.04 -34.37
CA ARG A 297 -22.82 -5.90 -34.28
C ARG A 297 -23.86 -6.19 -33.21
N THR A 298 -23.64 -5.68 -32.02
CA THR A 298 -24.55 -5.83 -30.86
C THR A 298 -25.46 -4.62 -30.68
N GLY A 299 -25.14 -3.50 -31.32
CA GLY A 299 -25.79 -2.21 -31.11
C GLY A 299 -25.11 -1.30 -30.08
N ASN A 300 -23.96 -1.75 -29.50
CA ASN A 300 -23.09 -0.93 -28.64
C ASN A 300 -21.68 -0.91 -29.21
N GLU A 301 -21.17 0.27 -29.56
CA GLU A 301 -19.88 0.44 -30.25
C GLU A 301 -18.73 -0.17 -29.47
N THR A 302 -18.67 0.03 -28.15
CA THR A 302 -17.59 -0.49 -27.31
C THR A 302 -17.61 -2.01 -27.24
N LEU A 303 -18.78 -2.60 -27.04
CA LEU A 303 -18.94 -4.05 -27.01
C LEU A 303 -18.60 -4.66 -28.39
N ASP A 304 -19.00 -4.01 -29.48
CA ASP A 304 -18.66 -4.42 -30.85
C ASP A 304 -17.14 -4.47 -31.06
N ILE A 305 -16.42 -3.44 -30.58
CA ILE A 305 -14.96 -3.36 -30.65
C ILE A 305 -14.30 -4.55 -29.90
N VAL A 306 -14.67 -4.75 -28.63
CA VAL A 306 -14.08 -5.81 -27.81
C VAL A 306 -14.38 -7.19 -28.40
N LEU A 307 -15.64 -7.46 -28.76
CA LEU A 307 -16.03 -8.77 -29.29
C LEU A 307 -15.40 -9.06 -30.66
N THR A 308 -15.22 -8.03 -31.50
CA THR A 308 -14.52 -8.17 -32.79
C THR A 308 -13.04 -8.51 -32.58
N ASP A 309 -12.35 -7.80 -31.68
CA ASP A 309 -10.94 -8.08 -31.32
C ASP A 309 -10.77 -9.52 -30.82
N LYS A 310 -11.58 -9.93 -29.83
CA LYS A 310 -11.49 -11.27 -29.25
C LYS A 310 -11.86 -12.37 -30.24
N ARG A 311 -12.81 -12.12 -31.14
CA ARG A 311 -13.16 -13.03 -32.21
C ARG A 311 -12.02 -13.24 -33.20
N LEU A 312 -11.31 -12.20 -33.59
CA LEU A 312 -10.11 -12.28 -34.43
C LEU A 312 -9.00 -13.06 -33.74
N HIS A 313 -8.83 -12.83 -32.44
CA HIS A 313 -7.86 -13.55 -31.65
C HIS A 313 -8.22 -15.06 -31.55
N CYS A 314 -9.47 -15.40 -31.27
CA CYS A 314 -9.95 -16.79 -31.27
C CYS A 314 -9.71 -17.48 -32.63
N ALA A 315 -10.02 -16.79 -33.73
CA ALA A 315 -9.83 -17.34 -35.09
C ALA A 315 -8.35 -17.66 -35.37
N SER A 316 -7.42 -16.79 -34.95
CA SER A 316 -5.97 -17.03 -35.12
C SER A 316 -5.42 -18.19 -34.28
N HIS A 317 -6.12 -18.58 -33.21
CA HIS A 317 -5.74 -19.67 -32.31
C HIS A 317 -6.58 -20.94 -32.47
N ASN A 318 -7.40 -21.02 -33.54
CA ASN A 318 -8.34 -22.13 -33.81
C ASN A 318 -9.28 -22.41 -32.61
N ILE A 319 -9.81 -21.33 -31.99
CA ILE A 319 -10.81 -21.40 -30.92
C ILE A 319 -12.20 -21.14 -31.55
N GLN A 320 -13.15 -22.04 -31.35
CA GLN A 320 -14.54 -21.85 -31.79
C GLN A 320 -15.23 -20.84 -30.86
N PHE A 321 -15.41 -19.60 -31.31
CA PHE A 321 -16.07 -18.55 -30.55
C PHE A 321 -17.53 -18.39 -30.96
N THR A 322 -18.45 -18.70 -30.06
CA THR A 322 -19.90 -18.51 -30.24
C THR A 322 -20.36 -17.36 -29.35
N CYS A 323 -20.97 -16.33 -29.95
CA CYS A 323 -21.42 -15.15 -29.23
C CYS A 323 -22.84 -14.79 -29.60
N ILE A 324 -23.70 -14.62 -28.58
CA ILE A 324 -25.07 -14.09 -28.70
C ILE A 324 -25.12 -12.89 -27.75
N ALA A 325 -25.09 -11.67 -28.31
CA ALA A 325 -25.00 -10.46 -27.49
C ALA A 325 -25.99 -9.40 -27.95
N ASP A 326 -26.75 -8.86 -26.99
CA ASP A 326 -27.55 -7.66 -27.13
C ASP A 326 -26.86 -6.49 -26.42
N GLY A 327 -26.26 -5.59 -27.19
CA GLY A 327 -25.51 -4.45 -26.69
C GLY A 327 -26.36 -3.34 -26.10
N SER A 328 -27.69 -3.36 -26.33
CA SER A 328 -28.56 -2.38 -25.69
C SER A 328 -28.60 -2.52 -24.17
N GLY A 329 -28.43 -3.76 -23.69
CA GLY A 329 -28.39 -4.07 -22.25
C GLY A 329 -27.21 -3.50 -21.51
N VAL A 330 -26.10 -3.16 -22.17
CA VAL A 330 -24.89 -2.60 -21.51
C VAL A 330 -24.81 -1.07 -21.66
N ALA A 331 -25.77 -0.41 -22.27
CA ALA A 331 -25.73 1.02 -22.56
C ALA A 331 -25.68 1.92 -21.32
N PHE A 332 -26.04 1.42 -20.14
CA PHE A 332 -25.96 2.14 -18.87
C PHE A 332 -24.56 2.13 -18.25
N MET A 333 -23.65 1.31 -18.78
CA MET A 333 -22.29 1.17 -18.26
C MET A 333 -21.35 2.19 -18.93
N GLU A 334 -20.31 2.59 -18.21
CA GLU A 334 -19.23 3.40 -18.77
C GLU A 334 -18.44 2.62 -19.83
N THR A 335 -17.98 3.31 -20.86
CA THR A 335 -17.20 2.72 -21.97
C THR A 335 -16.03 1.85 -21.49
N MET A 336 -15.26 2.36 -20.52
CA MET A 336 -14.10 1.62 -19.99
C MET A 336 -14.49 0.40 -19.17
N ASP A 337 -15.61 0.46 -18.46
CA ASP A 337 -16.10 -0.70 -17.71
C ASP A 337 -16.57 -1.82 -18.63
N ILE A 338 -17.22 -1.48 -19.75
CA ILE A 338 -17.59 -2.47 -20.78
C ILE A 338 -16.32 -3.12 -21.35
N PHE A 339 -15.35 -2.28 -21.74
CA PHE A 339 -14.08 -2.76 -22.31
C PHE A 339 -13.34 -3.68 -21.34
N SER A 340 -13.18 -3.26 -20.09
CA SER A 340 -12.47 -4.01 -19.05
C SER A 340 -13.22 -5.30 -18.65
N LEU A 341 -14.54 -5.23 -18.49
CA LEU A 341 -15.36 -6.38 -18.11
C LEU A 341 -15.25 -7.52 -19.13
N PHE A 342 -15.60 -7.22 -20.39
CA PHE A 342 -15.61 -8.23 -21.45
C PHE A 342 -14.19 -8.63 -21.86
N GLY A 343 -13.24 -7.69 -21.83
CA GLY A 343 -11.84 -7.98 -22.07
C GLY A 343 -11.30 -9.02 -21.09
N ASN A 344 -11.44 -8.79 -19.79
CA ASN A 344 -10.94 -9.69 -18.77
C ASN A 344 -11.61 -11.07 -18.78
N ILE A 345 -12.93 -11.14 -19.01
CA ILE A 345 -13.66 -12.42 -19.14
C ILE A 345 -13.12 -13.24 -20.30
N LEU A 346 -13.02 -12.61 -21.49
CA LEU A 346 -12.63 -13.29 -22.71
C LEU A 346 -11.14 -13.59 -22.78
N ASP A 347 -10.27 -12.73 -22.22
CA ASP A 347 -8.84 -13.01 -22.15
C ASP A 347 -8.55 -14.23 -21.26
N ASN A 348 -9.22 -14.36 -20.12
CA ASN A 348 -9.13 -15.55 -19.28
C ASN A 348 -9.58 -16.82 -20.01
N ALA A 349 -10.68 -16.74 -20.75
CA ALA A 349 -11.19 -17.88 -21.53
C ALA A 349 -10.21 -18.26 -22.66
N ILE A 350 -9.69 -17.29 -23.42
CA ILE A 350 -8.74 -17.52 -24.52
C ILE A 350 -7.44 -18.12 -24.01
N GLU A 351 -6.91 -17.61 -22.90
CA GLU A 351 -5.71 -18.17 -22.27
C GLU A 351 -5.91 -19.64 -21.88
N CYS A 352 -7.04 -19.96 -21.25
CA CYS A 352 -7.37 -21.31 -20.84
C CYS A 352 -7.49 -22.25 -22.05
N GLU A 353 -8.23 -21.83 -23.08
CA GLU A 353 -8.45 -22.60 -24.30
C GLU A 353 -7.17 -22.79 -25.12
N SER A 354 -6.24 -21.83 -25.08
CA SER A 354 -4.95 -21.93 -25.77
C SER A 354 -4.09 -23.10 -25.28
N LEU A 355 -4.33 -23.57 -24.07
CA LEU A 355 -3.66 -24.75 -23.48
C LEU A 355 -4.32 -26.07 -23.87
N GLN A 356 -5.54 -26.05 -24.41
CA GLN A 356 -6.29 -27.23 -24.80
C GLN A 356 -5.93 -27.72 -26.22
N PRO A 357 -6.17 -28.99 -26.55
CA PRO A 357 -6.08 -29.48 -27.94
C PRO A 357 -7.02 -28.71 -28.87
N PRO A 358 -6.60 -28.37 -30.11
CA PRO A 358 -7.36 -27.51 -31.01
C PRO A 358 -8.81 -27.93 -31.29
N GLU A 359 -9.05 -29.27 -31.24
CA GLU A 359 -10.36 -29.87 -31.52
C GLU A 359 -11.36 -29.64 -30.37
N MET A 360 -10.88 -29.31 -29.18
CA MET A 360 -11.71 -29.11 -27.97
C MET A 360 -11.92 -27.65 -27.63
N ARG A 361 -11.27 -26.72 -28.32
CA ARG A 361 -11.27 -25.30 -28.01
C ARG A 361 -12.59 -24.64 -28.35
N PHE A 362 -13.30 -24.18 -27.36
CA PHE A 362 -14.50 -23.36 -27.58
C PHE A 362 -14.70 -22.32 -26.48
N ILE A 363 -15.32 -21.22 -26.84
CA ILE A 363 -15.79 -20.17 -25.93
C ILE A 363 -17.22 -19.84 -26.33
N HIS A 364 -18.11 -19.87 -25.36
CA HIS A 364 -19.48 -19.39 -25.53
C HIS A 364 -19.73 -18.16 -24.66
N LEU A 365 -20.27 -17.10 -25.27
CA LEU A 365 -20.67 -15.88 -24.60
C LEU A 365 -22.12 -15.55 -24.89
N SER A 366 -22.93 -15.33 -23.85
CA SER A 366 -24.31 -14.88 -23.95
C SER A 366 -24.51 -13.59 -23.15
N VAL A 367 -24.96 -12.53 -23.78
CA VAL A 367 -25.29 -11.23 -23.17
C VAL A 367 -26.74 -10.91 -23.49
N ARG A 368 -27.61 -10.90 -22.50
CA ARG A 368 -29.06 -10.74 -22.70
C ARG A 368 -29.66 -9.84 -21.64
N THR A 369 -30.73 -9.16 -22.02
CA THR A 369 -31.58 -8.42 -21.07
C THR A 369 -32.85 -9.22 -20.78
N VAL A 370 -33.06 -9.58 -19.52
CA VAL A 370 -34.25 -10.32 -19.06
C VAL A 370 -34.87 -9.57 -17.88
N ASN A 371 -36.10 -9.16 -17.98
CA ASN A 371 -36.83 -8.47 -16.89
C ASN A 371 -36.06 -7.31 -16.29
N ARG A 372 -35.41 -6.45 -17.11
CA ARG A 372 -34.57 -5.33 -16.70
C ARG A 372 -33.30 -5.73 -15.94
N MET A 373 -32.89 -6.95 -16.06
CA MET A 373 -31.62 -7.43 -15.58
C MET A 373 -30.73 -7.75 -16.78
N LEU A 374 -29.54 -7.19 -16.82
CA LEU A 374 -28.49 -7.62 -17.72
C LEU A 374 -27.92 -8.91 -17.19
N THR A 375 -27.95 -9.96 -18.03
CA THR A 375 -27.33 -11.25 -17.72
C THR A 375 -26.18 -11.51 -18.69
N ILE A 376 -25.02 -11.83 -18.14
CA ILE A 376 -23.83 -12.20 -18.91
C ILE A 376 -23.45 -13.61 -18.46
N HIS A 377 -23.38 -14.52 -19.42
CA HIS A 377 -22.92 -15.88 -19.21
C HIS A 377 -21.75 -16.16 -20.16
N ALA A 378 -20.62 -16.60 -19.61
CA ALA A 378 -19.46 -17.00 -20.39
C ALA A 378 -19.02 -18.40 -19.92
N GLU A 379 -18.72 -19.29 -20.88
CA GLU A 379 -18.23 -20.63 -20.57
C GLU A 379 -17.13 -21.05 -21.54
N ASN A 380 -16.19 -21.81 -21.02
CA ASN A 380 -15.10 -22.44 -21.76
C ASN A 380 -14.70 -23.77 -21.14
N HIS A 381 -13.94 -24.59 -21.86
CA HIS A 381 -13.46 -25.89 -21.36
C HIS A 381 -12.42 -25.71 -20.24
N PHE A 382 -12.51 -26.57 -19.19
CA PHE A 382 -11.58 -26.52 -18.07
C PHE A 382 -11.46 -27.88 -17.38
N GLU A 383 -10.25 -28.47 -17.35
CA GLU A 383 -10.03 -29.81 -16.78
C GLU A 383 -9.40 -29.84 -15.38
N ASP A 384 -8.79 -28.71 -14.93
CA ASP A 384 -8.08 -28.67 -13.66
C ASP A 384 -8.99 -28.36 -12.46
N SER A 385 -8.50 -28.65 -11.25
CA SER A 385 -9.16 -28.27 -10.00
C SER A 385 -8.72 -26.84 -9.58
N LEU A 386 -9.68 -25.94 -9.43
CA LEU A 386 -9.42 -24.59 -8.92
C LEU A 386 -9.58 -24.55 -7.40
N GLN A 387 -8.63 -23.88 -6.74
CA GLN A 387 -8.80 -23.43 -5.36
C GLN A 387 -9.46 -22.06 -5.35
N PHE A 388 -10.48 -21.88 -4.55
CA PHE A 388 -11.17 -20.62 -4.38
C PHE A 388 -10.76 -19.96 -3.06
N LYS A 389 -10.47 -18.66 -3.10
CA LYS A 389 -10.29 -17.82 -1.93
C LYS A 389 -11.18 -16.59 -2.08
N ASP A 390 -12.02 -16.32 -1.08
CA ASP A 390 -12.99 -15.23 -1.10
C ASP A 390 -13.92 -15.23 -2.34
N GLY A 391 -14.25 -16.44 -2.84
CA GLY A 391 -15.11 -16.64 -4.03
C GLY A 391 -14.43 -16.36 -5.38
N LEU A 392 -13.12 -16.12 -5.41
CA LEU A 392 -12.34 -16.00 -6.64
C LEU A 392 -11.35 -17.16 -6.77
N PRO A 393 -11.05 -17.61 -8.00
CA PRO A 393 -10.04 -18.63 -8.22
C PRO A 393 -8.66 -18.08 -7.85
N VAL A 394 -7.88 -18.89 -7.14
CA VAL A 394 -6.47 -18.58 -6.83
C VAL A 394 -5.66 -18.80 -8.10
N THR A 395 -4.92 -17.78 -8.54
CA THR A 395 -4.05 -17.91 -9.72
C THR A 395 -3.03 -19.03 -9.54
N THR A 396 -2.91 -19.90 -10.55
CA THR A 396 -1.93 -20.98 -10.62
C THR A 396 -0.62 -20.54 -11.28
N LYS A 397 -0.53 -19.28 -11.72
CA LYS A 397 0.64 -18.75 -12.46
C LYS A 397 1.78 -18.38 -11.52
N ALA A 398 3.03 -18.60 -12.00
CA ALA A 398 4.27 -18.38 -11.24
C ALA A 398 4.53 -16.88 -10.94
N ASP A 399 3.99 -15.96 -11.74
CA ASP A 399 4.15 -14.50 -11.58
C ASP A 399 2.94 -13.91 -10.84
N LYS A 400 3.05 -13.89 -9.50
CA LYS A 400 1.97 -13.43 -8.60
C LYS A 400 1.74 -11.91 -8.64
N ASP A 401 2.67 -11.13 -9.14
CA ASP A 401 2.61 -9.67 -9.08
C ASP A 401 1.88 -9.03 -10.26
N SER A 402 1.71 -9.75 -11.37
CA SER A 402 1.02 -9.25 -12.57
C SER A 402 -0.30 -9.98 -12.91
N HIS A 403 -0.63 -11.10 -12.24
CA HIS A 403 -1.77 -11.94 -12.59
C HIS A 403 -2.70 -12.16 -11.39
N GLY A 404 -3.99 -12.09 -11.61
CA GLY A 404 -5.07 -12.18 -10.59
C GLY A 404 -5.93 -10.93 -10.53
N TYR A 405 -5.49 -9.82 -11.15
CA TYR A 405 -6.25 -8.57 -11.15
C TYR A 405 -7.47 -8.60 -12.09
N GLY A 406 -7.45 -9.40 -13.16
CA GLY A 406 -8.54 -9.47 -14.13
C GLY A 406 -9.88 -9.85 -13.51
N MET A 407 -9.95 -10.95 -12.75
CA MET A 407 -11.19 -11.36 -12.09
C MET A 407 -11.58 -10.48 -10.92
N MET A 408 -10.61 -9.83 -10.25
CA MET A 408 -10.89 -8.79 -9.25
C MET A 408 -11.50 -7.55 -9.90
N SER A 409 -11.02 -7.16 -11.08
CA SER A 409 -11.58 -6.05 -11.88
C SER A 409 -13.02 -6.38 -12.30
N VAL A 410 -13.27 -7.60 -12.80
CA VAL A 410 -14.64 -8.07 -13.13
C VAL A 410 -15.57 -7.93 -11.94
N ARG A 411 -15.18 -8.45 -10.76
CA ARG A 411 -15.97 -8.33 -9.53
C ARG A 411 -16.24 -6.87 -9.17
N HIS A 412 -15.21 -6.04 -9.17
CA HIS A 412 -15.32 -4.62 -8.80
C HIS A 412 -16.30 -3.88 -9.72
N ILE A 413 -16.21 -4.13 -11.03
CA ILE A 413 -17.14 -3.54 -12.01
C ILE A 413 -18.57 -4.00 -11.73
N VAL A 414 -18.79 -5.31 -11.52
CA VAL A 414 -20.13 -5.84 -11.24
C VAL A 414 -20.72 -5.24 -9.96
N GLU A 415 -19.90 -5.12 -8.90
CA GLU A 415 -20.31 -4.48 -7.64
C GLU A 415 -20.62 -2.98 -7.82
N LYS A 416 -19.84 -2.26 -8.64
CA LYS A 416 -20.08 -0.84 -9.00
C LYS A 416 -21.51 -0.63 -9.55
N TYR A 417 -22.01 -1.60 -10.30
CA TYR A 417 -23.36 -1.56 -10.88
C TYR A 417 -24.40 -2.36 -10.07
N ASN A 418 -24.15 -2.61 -8.79
CA ASN A 418 -25.02 -3.34 -7.87
C ASN A 418 -25.41 -4.74 -8.37
N GLY A 419 -24.54 -5.38 -9.11
CA GLY A 419 -24.72 -6.71 -9.66
C GLY A 419 -24.27 -7.83 -8.72
N SER A 420 -24.52 -9.05 -9.15
CA SER A 420 -23.99 -10.29 -8.57
C SER A 420 -23.12 -11.02 -9.57
N PHE A 421 -22.08 -11.66 -9.06
CA PHE A 421 -21.06 -12.38 -9.82
C PHE A 421 -20.83 -13.76 -9.20
N SER A 422 -20.85 -14.79 -10.02
CA SER A 422 -20.56 -16.15 -9.62
C SER A 422 -19.67 -16.88 -10.61
N ILE A 423 -18.79 -17.72 -10.10
CA ILE A 423 -17.95 -18.63 -10.88
C ILE A 423 -18.26 -20.06 -10.46
N SER A 424 -18.45 -20.94 -11.43
CA SER A 424 -18.61 -22.36 -11.19
C SER A 424 -17.71 -23.19 -12.11
N THR A 425 -17.31 -24.36 -11.62
CA THR A 425 -16.59 -25.38 -12.40
C THR A 425 -17.38 -26.67 -12.30
N GLN A 426 -18.17 -26.97 -13.31
CA GLN A 426 -18.97 -28.18 -13.37
C GLN A 426 -18.82 -28.81 -14.76
N ASP A 427 -18.88 -30.15 -14.84
CA ASP A 427 -18.85 -30.91 -16.09
C ASP A 427 -17.69 -30.56 -17.04
N LYS A 428 -16.50 -30.28 -16.48
CA LYS A 428 -15.31 -29.83 -17.21
C LYS A 428 -15.50 -28.46 -17.92
N LEU A 429 -16.38 -27.60 -17.40
CA LEU A 429 -16.61 -26.26 -17.87
C LEU A 429 -16.27 -25.24 -16.78
N PHE A 430 -15.59 -24.19 -17.15
CA PHE A 430 -15.47 -22.97 -16.36
C PHE A 430 -16.57 -22.01 -16.78
N GLN A 431 -17.41 -21.63 -15.85
CA GLN A 431 -18.58 -20.78 -16.11
C GLN A 431 -18.55 -19.54 -15.26
N ILE A 432 -18.83 -18.40 -15.89
CA ILE A 432 -19.01 -17.11 -15.25
C ILE A 432 -20.43 -16.65 -15.48
N ASP A 433 -21.15 -16.38 -14.40
CA ASP A 433 -22.49 -15.82 -14.44
C ASP A 433 -22.51 -14.46 -13.74
N ILE A 434 -23.00 -13.45 -14.46
CA ILE A 434 -23.12 -12.07 -13.97
C ILE A 434 -24.56 -11.62 -14.18
N ILE A 435 -25.13 -10.99 -13.16
CA ILE A 435 -26.46 -10.39 -13.23
C ILE A 435 -26.37 -8.98 -12.67
N MET A 436 -26.77 -7.97 -13.47
CA MET A 436 -26.75 -6.56 -13.08
C MET A 436 -28.09 -5.90 -13.32
N PRO A 437 -28.64 -5.12 -12.38
CA PRO A 437 -29.87 -4.37 -12.59
C PRO A 437 -29.64 -3.21 -13.57
N ILE A 438 -30.50 -3.08 -14.58
CA ILE A 438 -30.49 -1.94 -15.48
C ILE A 438 -31.20 -0.77 -14.78
N PRO A 439 -30.55 0.38 -14.56
CA PRO A 439 -31.15 1.52 -13.90
C PRO A 439 -32.46 1.97 -14.59
N CYS A 440 -33.42 2.42 -13.78
CA CYS A 440 -34.61 3.08 -14.35
C CYS A 440 -34.20 4.48 -14.80
N ASP A 441 -34.38 4.82 -16.05
CA ASP A 441 -34.43 6.24 -16.43
C ASP A 441 -35.63 6.87 -15.72
N ASP A 442 -35.39 7.81 -14.83
CA ASP A 442 -36.43 8.63 -14.16
C ASP A 442 -37.16 9.56 -15.15
N THR A 443 -36.77 9.55 -16.42
CA THR A 443 -37.46 10.24 -17.47
C THR A 443 -38.47 9.27 -18.13
N GLY A 444 -39.70 9.25 -17.63
CA GLY A 444 -40.82 8.44 -18.14
C GLY A 444 -41.15 8.63 -19.62
N ARG A 445 -40.27 8.19 -20.50
CA ARG A 445 -40.53 7.97 -21.93
C ARG A 445 -40.31 6.50 -22.25
N SER A 446 -41.38 5.75 -22.22
CA SER A 446 -41.46 4.48 -22.91
C SER A 446 -41.22 4.75 -24.40
N ALA A 447 -40.08 4.30 -24.93
CA ALA A 447 -39.93 4.13 -26.35
C ALA A 447 -40.82 2.96 -26.75
N GLY A 448 -41.91 3.28 -27.50
CA GLY A 448 -42.78 2.34 -28.21
C GLY A 448 -42.13 1.78 -29.45
#